data_567a466a860f36b15c52055389601443
#
_entry.id   567a466a860f36b15c52055389601443
#
_cell.length_a   1.000
_cell.length_b   1.000
_cell.length_c   1.000
_cell.angle_alpha   90.00
_cell.angle_beta   90.00
_cell.angle_gamma   90.00
#
_symmetry.space_group_name_H-M   'P 1'
#
loop_
_entity.id
_entity.type
_entity.pdbx_description
1 polymer ?
#
loop_
_entity_poly.entity_id
_entity_poly.type
_entity_poly.pdbx_seq_one_letter_code
_entity_poly.pdbx_strand_id
1 'polypeptide(L)'
;MLDTLAPLAAQAAATLKQRRETIAVADGATGGLILAGLLTVPGATSFCLGGGVVYSLKARDILLALSKEELAGMESVTESYALLQARAIRDRFGADWGIAESGSAGPGKHPRGAPTGRSCIAVAGPGIAVATTFESGSEDRMHNMGAFALAALRFLNFVLKEPARSAGS
;
A
#
# COMPACT_ATOMS: atom_id res chain seq x y z
N MET A 1 -15.04 10.70 1.05
CA MET A 1 -13.96 9.70 0.78
C MET A 1 -13.55 8.97 2.05
N LEU A 2 -13.13 9.65 3.11
CA LEU A 2 -12.73 8.96 4.35
C LEU A 2 -13.86 8.12 4.95
N ASP A 3 -15.10 8.59 4.90
CA ASP A 3 -16.28 7.80 5.36
C ASP A 3 -16.42 6.47 4.62
N THR A 4 -15.97 6.39 3.37
CA THR A 4 -15.99 5.16 2.57
C THR A 4 -14.83 4.23 2.90
N LEU A 5 -13.67 4.78 3.27
CA LEU A 5 -12.48 4.02 3.67
C LEU A 5 -12.57 3.51 5.11
N ALA A 6 -13.19 4.28 6.00
CA ALA A 6 -13.22 4.00 7.43
C ALA A 6 -13.71 2.59 7.82
N PRO A 7 -14.79 2.02 7.22
CA PRO A 7 -15.23 0.66 7.55
C PRO A 7 -14.18 -0.40 7.21
N LEU A 8 -13.49 -0.26 6.08
CA LEU A 8 -12.43 -1.18 5.67
C LEU A 8 -11.20 -1.05 6.58
N ALA A 9 -10.85 0.18 6.94
CA ALA A 9 -9.76 0.46 7.87
C ALA A 9 -10.06 -0.11 9.27
N ALA A 10 -11.30 0.01 9.76
CA ALA A 10 -11.71 -0.56 11.03
C ALA A 10 -11.59 -2.09 11.04
N GLN A 11 -11.92 -2.76 9.93
CA GLN A 11 -11.77 -4.20 9.80
C GLN A 11 -10.29 -4.62 9.88
N ALA A 12 -9.39 -3.95 9.15
CA ALA A 12 -7.96 -4.22 9.20
C ALA A 12 -7.39 -3.95 10.61
N ALA A 13 -7.77 -2.82 11.21
CA ALA A 13 -7.34 -2.45 12.54
C ALA A 13 -7.77 -3.47 13.60
N ALA A 14 -8.98 -4.01 13.53
CA ALA A 14 -9.46 -5.04 14.45
C ALA A 14 -8.55 -6.29 14.42
N THR A 15 -8.18 -6.75 13.22
CA THR A 15 -7.29 -7.90 13.05
C THR A 15 -5.88 -7.60 13.58
N LEU A 16 -5.30 -6.45 13.20
CA LEU A 16 -3.96 -6.05 13.63
C LEU A 16 -3.88 -5.89 15.15
N LYS A 17 -4.87 -5.22 15.77
CA LYS A 17 -4.95 -5.05 17.23
C LYS A 17 -5.08 -6.39 17.95
N GLN A 18 -5.92 -7.29 17.45
CA GLN A 18 -6.10 -8.63 18.04
C GLN A 18 -4.78 -9.42 18.01
N ARG A 19 -4.01 -9.29 16.94
CA ARG A 19 -2.71 -9.96 16.76
C ARG A 19 -1.56 -9.22 17.43
N ARG A 20 -1.78 -8.00 17.90
CA ARG A 20 -0.73 -7.09 18.40
C ARG A 20 0.36 -6.84 17.35
N GLU A 21 -0.06 -6.74 16.10
CA GLU A 21 0.79 -6.50 14.94
C GLU A 21 0.66 -5.05 14.46
N THR A 22 1.72 -4.55 13.84
CA THR A 22 1.82 -3.18 13.36
C THR A 22 1.93 -3.11 11.85
N ILE A 23 1.52 -1.98 11.26
CA ILE A 23 1.59 -1.74 9.82
C ILE A 23 2.23 -0.39 9.50
N ALA A 24 2.96 -0.33 8.39
CA ALA A 24 3.44 0.89 7.76
C ALA A 24 2.94 0.97 6.30
N VAL A 25 2.81 2.19 5.78
CA VAL A 25 2.15 2.46 4.50
C VAL A 25 3.05 3.25 3.56
N ALA A 26 3.17 2.81 2.31
CA ALA A 26 3.74 3.56 1.20
C ALA A 26 2.63 3.88 0.19
N ASP A 27 2.01 5.04 0.34
CA ASP A 27 1.03 5.55 -0.61
C ASP A 27 1.73 6.06 -1.89
N GLY A 28 1.19 5.74 -3.05
CA GLY A 28 1.64 6.26 -4.34
C GLY A 28 0.63 7.23 -4.94
N ALA A 29 -0.06 6.80 -5.99
CA ALA A 29 -1.11 7.58 -6.65
C ALA A 29 -2.33 7.85 -5.75
N THR A 30 -2.52 7.08 -4.70
CA THR A 30 -3.53 7.30 -3.66
C THR A 30 -3.32 8.58 -2.88
N GLY A 31 -2.10 9.15 -2.89
CA GLY A 31 -1.82 10.46 -2.30
C GLY A 31 -1.98 10.55 -0.78
N GLY A 32 -1.82 9.43 -0.07
CA GLY A 32 -1.97 9.35 1.38
C GLY A 32 -3.32 8.83 1.86
N LEU A 33 -4.23 8.48 0.95
CA LEU A 33 -5.57 8.03 1.33
C LEU A 33 -5.59 6.67 2.04
N ILE A 34 -4.63 5.78 1.76
CA ILE A 34 -4.53 4.49 2.48
C ILE A 34 -4.17 4.76 3.95
N LEU A 35 -3.12 5.53 4.16
CA LEU A 35 -2.69 5.91 5.51
C LEU A 35 -3.77 6.71 6.24
N ALA A 36 -4.35 7.72 5.58
CA ALA A 36 -5.43 8.52 6.15
C ALA A 36 -6.64 7.65 6.54
N GLY A 37 -7.00 6.67 5.71
CA GLY A 37 -8.05 5.69 6.02
C GLY A 37 -7.76 4.93 7.31
N LEU A 38 -6.57 4.38 7.48
CA LEU A 38 -6.17 3.67 8.70
C LEU A 38 -6.19 4.58 9.94
N LEU A 39 -5.82 5.84 9.77
CA LEU A 39 -5.82 6.83 10.86
C LEU A 39 -7.22 7.29 11.28
N THR A 40 -8.27 6.97 10.53
CA THR A 40 -9.66 7.23 10.96
C THR A 40 -10.07 6.38 12.18
N VAL A 41 -9.33 5.30 12.45
CA VAL A 41 -9.65 4.38 13.54
C VAL A 41 -9.11 4.94 14.86
N PRO A 42 -9.96 5.17 15.87
CA PRO A 42 -9.51 5.63 17.18
C PRO A 42 -8.45 4.70 17.78
N GLY A 43 -7.40 5.28 18.34
CA GLY A 43 -6.27 4.52 18.89
C GLY A 43 -5.37 3.91 17.82
N ALA A 44 -5.29 4.52 16.63
CA ALA A 44 -4.48 4.05 15.50
C ALA A 44 -2.99 3.85 15.85
N THR A 45 -2.46 4.57 16.83
CA THR A 45 -1.08 4.43 17.32
C THR A 45 -0.74 3.02 17.82
N SER A 46 -1.74 2.23 18.17
CA SER A 46 -1.52 0.85 18.65
C SER A 46 -1.23 -0.14 17.52
N PHE A 47 -1.54 0.19 16.26
CA PHE A 47 -1.33 -0.70 15.12
C PHE A 47 -0.71 -0.03 13.89
N CYS A 48 -0.85 1.28 13.71
CA CYS A 48 -0.33 2.00 12.56
C CYS A 48 0.88 2.85 12.98
N LEU A 49 2.06 2.49 12.48
CA LEU A 49 3.30 3.22 12.80
C LEU A 49 3.47 4.48 11.94
N GLY A 50 2.72 4.58 10.83
CA GLY A 50 2.82 5.69 9.91
C GLY A 50 3.20 5.25 8.50
N GLY A 51 3.82 6.14 7.76
CA GLY A 51 4.23 5.89 6.39
C GLY A 51 4.52 7.18 5.64
N GLY A 52 4.41 7.14 4.32
CA GLY A 52 4.64 8.32 3.50
C GLY A 52 4.04 8.21 2.11
N VAL A 53 3.94 9.37 1.45
CA VAL A 53 3.50 9.47 0.06
C VAL A 53 4.73 9.37 -0.85
N VAL A 54 4.92 8.20 -1.44
CA VAL A 54 6.04 7.85 -2.32
C VAL A 54 5.64 8.20 -3.77
N TYR A 55 5.37 9.47 -4.02
CA TYR A 55 4.80 9.89 -5.29
C TYR A 55 5.83 10.08 -6.41
N SER A 56 6.96 10.65 -6.08
CA SER A 56 8.05 10.89 -7.03
C SER A 56 9.24 9.96 -6.77
N LEU A 57 10.14 9.82 -7.76
CA LEU A 57 11.39 9.08 -7.55
C LEU A 57 12.21 9.69 -6.42
N LYS A 58 12.19 11.01 -6.27
CA LYS A 58 12.86 11.70 -5.16
C LYS A 58 12.27 11.34 -3.80
N ALA A 59 10.94 11.32 -3.69
CA ALA A 59 10.25 10.90 -2.47
C ALA A 59 10.56 9.43 -2.14
N ARG A 60 10.57 8.55 -3.14
CA ARG A 60 10.99 7.15 -2.98
C ARG A 60 12.39 7.05 -2.38
N ASP A 61 13.35 7.76 -2.96
CA ASP A 61 14.76 7.69 -2.54
C ASP A 61 14.92 8.18 -1.08
N ILE A 62 14.18 9.21 -0.69
CA ILE A 62 14.21 9.74 0.68
C ILE A 62 13.50 8.80 1.67
N LEU A 63 12.30 8.35 1.34
CA LEU A 63 11.44 7.64 2.28
C LEU A 63 11.77 6.15 2.38
N LEU A 64 12.13 5.51 1.28
CA LEU A 64 12.37 4.06 1.25
C LEU A 64 13.85 3.68 1.31
N ALA A 65 14.75 4.59 0.94
CA ALA A 65 16.20 4.39 0.93
C ALA A 65 16.62 3.09 0.19
N LEU A 66 15.95 2.78 -0.91
CA LEU A 66 16.24 1.62 -1.73
C LEU A 66 17.56 1.81 -2.49
N SER A 67 18.36 0.74 -2.55
CA SER A 67 19.62 0.72 -3.28
C SER A 67 19.38 0.71 -4.81
N LYS A 68 20.42 1.07 -5.55
CA LYS A 68 20.38 0.98 -7.02
C LYS A 68 20.19 -0.46 -7.50
N GLU A 69 20.74 -1.40 -6.78
CA GLU A 69 20.66 -2.84 -7.05
C GLU A 69 19.21 -3.34 -6.88
N GLU A 70 18.54 -2.93 -5.80
CA GLU A 70 17.13 -3.27 -5.57
C GLU A 70 16.20 -2.66 -6.61
N LEU A 71 16.55 -1.48 -7.12
CA LEU A 71 15.77 -0.77 -8.14
C LEU A 71 16.09 -1.20 -9.57
N ALA A 72 17.14 -2.00 -9.79
CA ALA A 72 17.55 -2.42 -11.12
C ALA A 72 16.42 -3.22 -11.80
N GLY A 73 16.00 -2.77 -12.99
CA GLY A 73 14.92 -3.40 -13.76
C GLY A 73 13.51 -3.18 -13.20
N MET A 74 13.34 -2.43 -12.12
CA MET A 74 12.03 -2.12 -11.54
C MET A 74 11.36 -0.97 -12.29
N GLU A 75 10.10 -1.18 -12.65
CA GLU A 75 9.26 -0.15 -13.26
C GLU A 75 8.06 0.17 -12.38
N SER A 76 7.72 1.45 -12.31
CA SER A 76 6.53 1.92 -11.60
C SER A 76 5.26 1.30 -12.18
N VAL A 77 4.22 1.18 -11.36
CA VAL A 77 2.93 0.60 -11.74
C VAL A 77 3.07 -0.87 -12.19
N THR A 78 3.89 -1.61 -11.44
CA THR A 78 4.04 -3.05 -11.57
C THR A 78 3.91 -3.71 -10.19
N GLU A 79 3.50 -4.98 -10.16
CA GLU A 79 3.36 -5.73 -8.91
C GLU A 79 4.71 -5.92 -8.21
N SER A 80 5.77 -6.19 -8.96
CA SER A 80 7.14 -6.33 -8.42
C SER A 80 7.61 -5.04 -7.74
N TYR A 81 7.33 -3.88 -8.33
CA TYR A 81 7.66 -2.59 -7.74
C TYR A 81 6.85 -2.29 -6.48
N ALA A 82 5.55 -2.59 -6.50
CA ALA A 82 4.71 -2.46 -5.31
C ALA A 82 5.18 -3.38 -4.16
N LEU A 83 5.56 -4.62 -4.47
CA LEU A 83 6.14 -5.56 -3.48
C LEU A 83 7.44 -5.03 -2.87
N LEU A 84 8.33 -4.50 -3.71
CA LEU A 84 9.57 -3.88 -3.23
C LEU A 84 9.28 -2.74 -2.25
N GLN A 85 8.34 -1.86 -2.59
CA GLN A 85 7.95 -0.74 -1.73
C GLN A 85 7.27 -1.19 -0.42
N ALA A 86 6.40 -2.22 -0.49
CA ALA A 86 5.74 -2.75 0.70
C ALA A 86 6.75 -3.34 1.71
N ARG A 87 7.74 -4.08 1.22
CA ARG A 87 8.84 -4.60 2.04
C ARG A 87 9.69 -3.47 2.62
N ALA A 88 10.07 -2.51 1.78
CA ALA A 88 10.91 -1.39 2.19
C ALA A 88 10.26 -0.54 3.29
N ILE A 89 8.97 -0.17 3.14
CA ILE A 89 8.29 0.63 4.16
C ILE A 89 8.11 -0.15 5.46
N ARG A 90 7.78 -1.44 5.39
CA ARG A 90 7.72 -2.32 6.55
C ARG A 90 9.04 -2.30 7.32
N ASP A 91 10.14 -2.54 6.62
CA ASP A 91 11.46 -2.68 7.22
C ASP A 91 11.97 -1.33 7.76
N ARG A 92 11.71 -0.23 7.06
CA ARG A 92 12.05 1.13 7.52
C ARG A 92 11.40 1.51 8.85
N PHE A 93 10.18 1.06 9.07
CA PHE A 93 9.43 1.33 10.31
C PHE A 93 9.57 0.23 11.36
N GLY A 94 10.21 -0.89 11.03
CA GLY A 94 10.22 -2.07 11.91
C GLY A 94 8.83 -2.60 12.18
N ALA A 95 7.92 -2.45 11.21
CA ALA A 95 6.55 -2.93 11.30
C ALA A 95 6.46 -4.43 10.97
N ASP A 96 5.39 -5.08 11.44
CA ASP A 96 5.10 -6.46 11.05
C ASP A 96 4.60 -6.53 9.60
N TRP A 97 3.82 -5.54 9.19
CA TRP A 97 3.20 -5.42 7.88
C TRP A 97 3.61 -4.15 7.15
N GLY A 98 3.75 -4.26 5.84
CA GLY A 98 3.86 -3.12 4.93
C GLY A 98 2.82 -3.23 3.84
N ILE A 99 2.16 -2.14 3.52
CA ILE A 99 1.31 -2.01 2.34
C ILE A 99 1.83 -0.90 1.45
N ALA A 100 1.84 -1.14 0.15
CA ALA A 100 2.25 -0.16 -0.85
C ALA A 100 1.29 -0.13 -2.03
N GLU A 101 1.18 1.03 -2.65
CA GLU A 101 0.42 1.23 -3.87
C GLU A 101 1.25 2.02 -4.88
N SER A 102 1.27 1.56 -6.12
CA SER A 102 1.89 2.23 -7.25
C SER A 102 0.91 2.26 -8.41
N GLY A 103 0.38 3.44 -8.72
CA GLY A 103 -0.69 3.60 -9.69
C GLY A 103 -0.49 4.72 -10.68
N SER A 104 -1.33 4.70 -11.71
CA SER A 104 -1.48 5.72 -12.74
C SER A 104 -2.88 6.32 -12.65
N ALA A 105 -3.04 7.39 -11.88
CA ALA A 105 -4.34 8.00 -11.64
C ALA A 105 -4.87 8.81 -12.82
N GLY A 106 -4.01 9.24 -13.75
CA GLY A 106 -4.39 10.04 -14.93
C GLY A 106 -4.51 11.55 -14.64
N PRO A 107 -5.16 12.31 -15.54
CA PRO A 107 -5.49 11.92 -16.90
C PRO A 107 -4.23 11.69 -17.77
N GLY A 108 -4.39 10.86 -18.78
CA GLY A 108 -3.29 10.52 -19.71
C GLY A 108 -2.39 9.40 -19.18
N LYS A 109 -1.57 8.86 -20.07
CA LYS A 109 -0.68 7.74 -19.74
C LYS A 109 0.41 8.14 -18.77
N HIS A 110 0.75 7.22 -17.87
CA HIS A 110 1.92 7.34 -17.02
C HIS A 110 3.19 7.56 -17.87
N PRO A 111 4.19 8.36 -17.43
CA PRO A 111 5.43 8.62 -18.18
C PRO A 111 6.15 7.36 -18.66
N ARG A 112 5.99 6.23 -17.97
CA ARG A 112 6.53 4.93 -18.36
C ARG A 112 5.52 4.02 -19.07
N GLY A 113 4.42 4.56 -19.60
CA GLY A 113 3.48 3.87 -20.47
C GLY A 113 2.38 3.06 -19.78
N ALA A 114 2.33 3.01 -18.46
CA ALA A 114 1.23 2.35 -17.77
C ALA A 114 -0.12 3.02 -18.09
N PRO A 115 -1.18 2.24 -18.34
CA PRO A 115 -2.49 2.81 -18.64
C PRO A 115 -3.07 3.57 -17.44
N THR A 116 -3.82 4.62 -17.74
CA THR A 116 -4.60 5.34 -16.72
C THR A 116 -5.61 4.40 -16.07
N GLY A 117 -5.82 4.55 -14.78
CA GLY A 117 -6.76 3.72 -14.02
C GLY A 117 -6.17 2.42 -13.48
N ARG A 118 -4.90 2.13 -13.78
CA ARG A 118 -4.17 0.97 -13.23
C ARG A 118 -3.51 1.30 -11.90
N SER A 119 -3.65 0.40 -10.94
CA SER A 119 -2.94 0.45 -9.67
C SER A 119 -2.44 -0.95 -9.28
N CYS A 120 -1.18 -1.05 -8.92
CA CYS A 120 -0.57 -2.24 -8.35
C CYS A 120 -0.45 -2.07 -6.84
N ILE A 121 -0.97 -3.03 -6.11
CA ILE A 121 -1.08 -3.00 -4.65
C ILE A 121 -0.32 -4.21 -4.12
N ALA A 122 0.47 -4.02 -3.08
CA ALA A 122 1.21 -5.10 -2.45
C ALA A 122 1.11 -5.04 -0.92
N VAL A 123 1.09 -6.21 -0.31
CA VAL A 123 1.12 -6.40 1.14
C VAL A 123 2.23 -7.38 1.47
N ALA A 124 3.12 -6.99 2.38
CA ALA A 124 4.20 -7.82 2.88
C ALA A 124 4.08 -7.95 4.40
N GLY A 125 4.09 -9.16 4.91
CA GLY A 125 3.94 -9.46 6.32
C GLY A 125 4.65 -10.74 6.75
N PRO A 126 4.38 -11.26 7.96
CA PRO A 126 5.01 -12.48 8.46
C PRO A 126 4.70 -13.68 7.56
N GLY A 127 5.73 -14.19 6.87
CA GLY A 127 5.62 -15.35 6.01
C GLY A 127 4.82 -15.16 4.71
N ILE A 128 4.43 -13.93 4.38
CA ILE A 128 3.65 -13.63 3.17
C ILE A 128 4.11 -12.34 2.51
N ALA A 129 4.17 -12.34 1.17
CA ALA A 129 4.35 -11.15 0.38
C ALA A 129 3.61 -11.35 -0.96
N VAL A 130 2.54 -10.61 -1.15
CA VAL A 130 1.63 -10.78 -2.29
C VAL A 130 1.26 -9.44 -2.89
N ALA A 131 0.95 -9.44 -4.18
CA ALA A 131 0.51 -8.27 -4.89
C ALA A 131 -0.67 -8.57 -5.80
N THR A 132 -1.36 -7.53 -6.21
CA THR A 132 -2.47 -7.59 -7.16
C THR A 132 -2.50 -6.33 -8.01
N THR A 133 -3.08 -6.43 -9.19
CA THR A 133 -3.34 -5.31 -10.08
C THR A 133 -4.84 -5.00 -10.09
N PHE A 134 -5.17 -3.73 -9.92
CA PHE A 134 -6.53 -3.20 -9.98
C PHE A 134 -6.67 -2.25 -11.19
N GLU A 135 -7.77 -2.36 -11.91
CA GLU A 135 -8.12 -1.50 -13.04
C GLU A 135 -9.47 -0.81 -12.75
N SER A 136 -9.48 0.52 -12.70
CA SER A 136 -10.71 1.28 -12.45
C SER A 136 -11.59 1.45 -13.68
N GLY A 137 -11.00 1.38 -14.87
CA GLY A 137 -11.67 1.71 -16.13
C GLY A 137 -12.00 3.20 -16.30
N SER A 138 -11.43 4.08 -15.48
CA SER A 138 -11.70 5.52 -15.47
C SER A 138 -10.45 6.33 -15.80
N GLU A 139 -10.64 7.49 -16.41
CA GLU A 139 -9.59 8.50 -16.60
C GLU A 139 -9.66 9.65 -15.58
N ASP A 140 -10.68 9.64 -14.73
CA ASP A 140 -10.87 10.66 -13.69
C ASP A 140 -9.88 10.44 -12.55
N ARG A 141 -8.97 11.39 -12.38
CA ARG A 141 -7.90 11.34 -11.40
C ARG A 141 -8.40 11.23 -9.96
N MET A 142 -9.38 12.04 -9.58
CA MET A 142 -9.89 12.05 -8.21
C MET A 142 -10.65 10.74 -7.90
N HIS A 143 -11.42 10.26 -8.88
CA HIS A 143 -12.07 8.95 -8.79
C HIS A 143 -11.03 7.84 -8.60
N ASN A 144 -9.97 7.85 -9.41
CA ASN A 144 -8.92 6.83 -9.37
C ASN A 144 -8.17 6.81 -8.03
N MET A 145 -7.81 7.96 -7.49
CA MET A 145 -7.16 8.03 -6.18
C MET A 145 -8.01 7.33 -5.10
N GLY A 146 -9.30 7.58 -5.08
CA GLY A 146 -10.23 6.96 -4.14
C GLY A 146 -10.44 5.47 -4.40
N ALA A 147 -10.63 5.08 -5.67
CA ALA A 147 -10.81 3.69 -6.06
C ALA A 147 -9.58 2.82 -5.73
N PHE A 148 -8.37 3.35 -5.94
CA PHE A 148 -7.13 2.68 -5.60
C PHE A 148 -6.99 2.47 -4.09
N ALA A 149 -7.32 3.48 -3.28
CA ALA A 149 -7.28 3.36 -1.82
C ALA A 149 -8.30 2.33 -1.30
N LEU A 150 -9.51 2.31 -1.88
CA LEU A 150 -10.51 1.29 -1.56
C LEU A 150 -10.02 -0.12 -1.92
N ALA A 151 -9.46 -0.28 -3.12
CA ALA A 151 -8.89 -1.55 -3.56
C ALA A 151 -7.76 -2.00 -2.64
N ALA A 152 -6.88 -1.07 -2.22
CA ALA A 152 -5.77 -1.36 -1.32
C ALA A 152 -6.24 -1.85 0.04
N LEU A 153 -7.22 -1.19 0.67
CA LEU A 153 -7.75 -1.63 1.97
C LEU A 153 -8.55 -2.94 1.88
N ARG A 154 -9.24 -3.18 0.77
CA ARG A 154 -9.89 -4.48 0.52
C ARG A 154 -8.86 -5.59 0.39
N PHE A 155 -7.80 -5.35 -0.36
CA PHE A 155 -6.72 -6.32 -0.53
C PHE A 155 -5.98 -6.58 0.79
N LEU A 156 -5.71 -5.55 1.58
CA LEU A 156 -5.16 -5.71 2.93
C LEU A 156 -6.03 -6.63 3.78
N ASN A 157 -7.34 -6.37 3.84
CA ASN A 157 -8.27 -7.21 4.58
C ASN A 157 -8.32 -8.65 4.08
N PHE A 158 -8.23 -8.86 2.77
CA PHE A 158 -8.14 -10.19 2.19
C PHE A 158 -6.89 -10.93 2.68
N VAL A 159 -5.73 -10.28 2.61
CA VAL A 159 -4.45 -10.87 3.04
C VAL A 159 -4.43 -11.13 4.56
N LEU A 160 -4.96 -10.21 5.36
CA LEU A 160 -5.02 -10.36 6.82
C LEU A 160 -5.96 -11.49 7.29
N LYS A 161 -6.90 -11.96 6.46
CA LYS A 161 -7.75 -13.12 6.78
C LYS A 161 -7.00 -14.44 6.73
N GLU A 162 -5.93 -14.52 5.95
CA GLU A 162 -5.08 -15.72 5.94
C GLU A 162 -4.48 -15.91 7.34
N PRO A 163 -4.54 -17.14 7.90
CA PRO A 163 -3.89 -17.40 9.17
C PRO A 163 -2.39 -17.12 9.04
N ALA A 164 -1.81 -16.48 10.05
CA ALA A 164 -0.38 -16.25 10.10
C ALA A 164 0.33 -17.60 9.85
N ARG A 165 1.07 -17.69 8.74
CA ARG A 165 1.88 -18.89 8.50
C ARG A 165 2.96 -18.88 9.56
N SER A 166 2.91 -19.83 10.48
CA SER A 166 3.99 -20.08 11.43
C SER A 166 5.28 -20.18 10.62
N ALA A 167 6.26 -19.34 10.96
CA ALA A 167 7.61 -19.52 10.45
C ALA A 167 7.99 -20.97 10.78
N GLY A 168 8.16 -21.79 9.75
CA GLY A 168 8.55 -23.18 9.92
C GLY A 168 9.83 -23.25 10.72
N SER A 169 9.78 -24.00 11.76
CA SER A 169 10.92 -24.42 12.58
C SER A 169 11.97 -25.13 11.74
#